data_153051043ddf75a5945eca8ae4db08a3
#
_entry.id   153051043ddf75a5945eca8ae4db08a3
#
_cell.length_a   1.000
_cell.length_b   1.000
_cell.length_c   1.000
_cell.angle_alpha   90.00
_cell.angle_beta   90.00
_cell.angle_gamma   90.00
#
_symmetry.space_group_name_H-M   'P 1'
#
loop_
_entity.id
_entity.type
_entity.pdbx_description
1 polymer ?
#
loop_
_entity_poly.entity_id
_entity_poly.type
_entity_poly.pdbx_seq_one_letter_code
_entity_poly.pdbx_strand_id
1 'polypeptide(L)'
;LVSKYCDHLPLYRQSGIYARSGVELDRSTLAGWVDQADQLLDPLVAALGRYTLAAAKIHADDTPVPVLQPGRGQTKTGRLWVCVRDDRPIGSSDPPAAWYQYTPDRKGEHPQRHLRQYRGILQADAYGGWGKLYGSGQITEAACWAHARRPWWDLYLSSGRDGTSIAAQALGRIAELYAIERDIRGQPPDVRQAQRQARAGPLLQEMHAWLSQLLGRVSAKSELAQAIGYSLTRWQALTRYCDDGRIEMDNNAAERALRGVALGRGNYLFMGSDAGGERAAAIYSLVQTAKLN
;
A
#
# COMPACT_ATOMS: atom_id res chain seq x y z
N LEU A 1 14.99 18.02 -8.62
CA LEU A 1 14.16 16.85 -8.31
C LEU A 1 14.29 16.45 -6.84
N VAL A 2 15.52 16.20 -6.34
CA VAL A 2 15.78 15.75 -4.97
C VAL A 2 15.12 16.68 -3.95
N SER A 3 15.39 17.96 -3.98
CA SER A 3 14.82 18.95 -3.05
C SER A 3 13.28 18.92 -3.02
N LYS A 4 12.62 18.66 -4.17
CA LYS A 4 11.17 18.63 -4.25
C LYS A 4 10.58 17.31 -3.71
N TYR A 5 11.15 16.16 -4.09
CA TYR A 5 10.54 14.84 -3.87
C TYR A 5 11.17 14.05 -2.72
N CYS A 6 12.44 14.34 -2.35
CA CYS A 6 13.09 13.74 -1.20
C CYS A 6 13.03 14.63 0.05
N ASP A 7 13.28 15.94 -0.13
CA ASP A 7 13.32 16.92 0.97
C ASP A 7 11.98 17.64 1.15
N HIS A 8 11.00 17.31 0.32
CA HIS A 8 9.63 17.84 0.35
C HIS A 8 9.56 19.37 0.24
N LEU A 9 10.52 20.01 -0.45
CA LEU A 9 10.56 21.45 -0.68
C LEU A 9 9.75 21.85 -1.93
N PRO A 10 8.60 22.52 -1.79
CA PRO A 10 7.82 22.99 -2.94
C PRO A 10 8.63 23.98 -3.77
N LEU A 11 8.35 24.06 -5.09
CA LEU A 11 9.11 24.93 -6.01
C LEU A 11 9.07 26.41 -5.61
N TYR A 12 7.96 26.89 -5.01
CA TYR A 12 7.87 28.27 -4.54
C TYR A 12 8.86 28.57 -3.40
N ARG A 13 9.12 27.60 -2.52
CA ARG A 13 10.14 27.75 -1.47
C ARG A 13 11.54 27.71 -2.06
N GLN A 14 11.78 26.84 -3.03
CA GLN A 14 13.06 26.76 -3.74
C GLN A 14 13.37 28.07 -4.46
N SER A 15 12.41 28.65 -5.19
CA SER A 15 12.54 29.98 -5.80
C SER A 15 12.99 31.06 -4.77
N GLY A 16 12.32 31.11 -3.60
CA GLY A 16 12.71 32.03 -2.53
C GLY A 16 14.07 31.73 -1.88
N ILE A 17 14.51 30.46 -1.86
CA ILE A 17 15.85 30.10 -1.38
C ILE A 17 16.92 30.62 -2.35
N TYR A 18 16.74 30.41 -3.66
CA TYR A 18 17.66 30.88 -4.68
C TYR A 18 17.73 32.41 -4.72
N ALA A 19 16.59 33.10 -4.61
CA ALA A 19 16.54 34.57 -4.56
C ALA A 19 17.39 35.15 -3.40
N ARG A 20 17.35 34.53 -2.21
CA ARG A 20 18.22 34.94 -1.08
C ARG A 20 19.72 34.75 -1.37
N SER A 21 20.05 33.85 -2.30
CA SER A 21 21.44 33.64 -2.75
C SER A 21 21.79 34.47 -4.00
N GLY A 22 20.94 35.43 -4.35
CA GLY A 22 21.15 36.32 -5.50
C GLY A 22 20.83 35.71 -6.86
N VAL A 23 20.11 34.57 -6.90
CA VAL A 23 19.72 33.90 -8.15
C VAL A 23 18.21 33.95 -8.32
N GLU A 24 17.72 34.72 -9.26
CA GLU A 24 16.29 34.83 -9.58
C GLU A 24 15.86 33.68 -10.49
N LEU A 25 15.05 32.75 -9.96
CA LEU A 25 14.47 31.61 -10.68
C LEU A 25 12.97 31.59 -10.47
N ASP A 26 12.21 31.78 -11.53
CA ASP A 26 10.76 31.68 -11.49
C ASP A 26 10.29 30.26 -11.24
N ARG A 27 9.14 30.14 -10.57
CA ARG A 27 8.48 28.83 -10.34
C ARG A 27 8.15 28.11 -11.64
N SER A 28 7.79 28.84 -12.71
CA SER A 28 7.54 28.29 -14.04
C SER A 28 8.78 27.65 -14.65
N THR A 29 9.94 28.30 -14.52
CA THR A 29 11.24 27.76 -14.96
C THR A 29 11.58 26.46 -14.21
N LEU A 30 11.46 26.47 -12.88
CA LEU A 30 11.68 25.27 -12.07
C LEU A 30 10.70 24.14 -12.41
N ALA A 31 9.44 24.47 -12.71
CA ALA A 31 8.44 23.49 -13.14
C ALA A 31 8.77 22.92 -14.53
N GLY A 32 9.22 23.74 -15.47
CA GLY A 32 9.69 23.30 -16.78
C GLY A 32 10.89 22.34 -16.68
N TRP A 33 11.83 22.61 -15.80
CA TRP A 33 12.97 21.68 -15.56
C TRP A 33 12.53 20.35 -14.98
N VAL A 34 11.52 20.34 -14.10
CA VAL A 34 10.93 19.08 -13.59
C VAL A 34 10.27 18.30 -14.73
N ASP A 35 9.58 18.97 -15.64
CA ASP A 35 8.94 18.36 -16.81
C ASP A 35 9.96 17.75 -17.78
N GLN A 36 11.00 18.52 -18.13
CA GLN A 36 12.08 18.03 -19.01
C GLN A 36 12.82 16.83 -18.40
N ALA A 37 13.08 16.87 -17.09
CA ALA A 37 13.73 15.78 -16.40
C ALA A 37 12.83 14.53 -16.35
N ASP A 38 11.52 14.67 -16.21
CA ASP A 38 10.55 13.60 -16.24
C ASP A 38 10.56 12.89 -17.60
N GLN A 39 10.47 13.66 -18.70
CA GLN A 39 10.54 13.13 -20.07
C GLN A 39 11.85 12.36 -20.33
N LEU A 40 12.98 12.87 -19.82
CA LEU A 40 14.27 12.20 -19.97
C LEU A 40 14.34 10.88 -19.19
N LEU A 41 13.64 10.80 -18.06
CA LEU A 41 13.64 9.63 -17.16
C LEU A 41 12.54 8.60 -17.49
N ASP A 42 11.60 8.91 -18.39
CA ASP A 42 10.47 8.04 -18.74
C ASP A 42 10.91 6.60 -19.15
N PRO A 43 11.96 6.39 -19.98
CA PRO A 43 12.41 5.03 -20.31
C PRO A 43 12.85 4.22 -19.08
N LEU A 44 13.44 4.87 -18.09
CA LEU A 44 13.87 4.24 -16.84
C LEU A 44 12.66 3.89 -15.96
N VAL A 45 11.67 4.79 -15.87
CA VAL A 45 10.41 4.53 -15.15
C VAL A 45 9.64 3.38 -15.78
N ALA A 46 9.58 3.33 -17.13
CA ALA A 46 8.97 2.23 -17.87
C ALA A 46 9.69 0.89 -17.63
N ALA A 47 11.02 0.89 -17.60
CA ALA A 47 11.82 -0.30 -17.28
C ALA A 47 11.56 -0.77 -15.84
N LEU A 48 11.49 0.15 -14.89
CA LEU A 48 11.16 -0.14 -13.49
C LEU A 48 9.76 -0.73 -13.34
N GLY A 49 8.77 -0.22 -14.09
CA GLY A 49 7.42 -0.78 -14.12
C GLY A 49 7.42 -2.23 -14.61
N ARG A 50 8.12 -2.52 -15.71
CA ARG A 50 8.28 -3.90 -16.21
C ARG A 50 8.95 -4.81 -15.19
N TYR A 51 10.02 -4.35 -14.55
CA TYR A 51 10.72 -5.11 -13.52
C TYR A 51 9.82 -5.40 -12.31
N THR A 52 9.07 -4.42 -11.84
CA THR A 52 8.15 -4.56 -10.72
C THR A 52 7.05 -5.58 -11.04
N LEU A 53 6.44 -5.47 -12.23
CA LEU A 53 5.35 -6.35 -12.66
C LEU A 53 5.80 -7.74 -13.13
N ALA A 54 7.08 -7.99 -13.28
CA ALA A 54 7.63 -9.32 -13.56
C ALA A 54 7.71 -10.21 -12.30
N ALA A 55 7.52 -9.66 -11.11
CA ALA A 55 7.55 -10.42 -9.87
C ALA A 55 6.36 -11.37 -9.74
N ALA A 56 6.58 -12.54 -9.14
CA ALA A 56 5.50 -13.50 -8.86
C ALA A 56 4.50 -12.99 -7.79
N LYS A 57 4.93 -12.05 -6.95
CA LYS A 57 4.13 -11.37 -5.93
C LYS A 57 4.45 -9.88 -5.94
N ILE A 58 3.42 -9.04 -5.88
CA ILE A 58 3.54 -7.60 -5.65
C ILE A 58 2.61 -7.15 -4.55
N HIS A 59 3.01 -6.10 -3.86
CA HIS A 59 2.15 -5.34 -2.95
C HIS A 59 1.56 -4.15 -3.69
N ALA A 60 0.30 -3.82 -3.46
CA ALA A 60 -0.31 -2.62 -4.03
C ALA A 60 -1.16 -1.86 -3.02
N ASP A 61 -1.18 -0.54 -3.17
CA ASP A 61 -2.00 0.36 -2.36
C ASP A 61 -2.16 1.70 -3.08
N ASP A 62 -3.03 2.58 -2.58
CA ASP A 62 -3.22 3.92 -3.11
C ASP A 62 -3.34 4.97 -2.01
N THR A 63 -3.01 6.22 -2.35
CA THR A 63 -3.18 7.34 -1.44
C THR A 63 -3.81 8.53 -2.16
N PRO A 64 -4.74 9.28 -1.50
CA PRO A 64 -5.32 10.47 -2.09
C PRO A 64 -4.28 11.58 -2.19
N VAL A 65 -4.34 12.35 -3.27
CA VAL A 65 -3.57 13.58 -3.44
C VAL A 65 -4.48 14.72 -3.91
N PRO A 66 -4.46 15.89 -3.25
CA PRO A 66 -5.19 17.06 -3.73
C PRO A 66 -4.58 17.55 -5.05
N VAL A 67 -5.41 17.87 -6.01
CA VAL A 67 -5.00 18.39 -7.33
C VAL A 67 -5.77 19.66 -7.63
N LEU A 68 -5.06 20.72 -8.03
CA LEU A 68 -5.68 21.99 -8.37
C LEU A 68 -6.61 21.82 -9.59
N GLN A 69 -7.81 22.36 -9.47
CA GLN A 69 -8.79 22.40 -10.55
C GLN A 69 -9.16 23.84 -10.82
N PRO A 70 -8.53 24.49 -11.84
CA PRO A 70 -8.81 25.87 -12.17
C PRO A 70 -10.30 26.13 -12.41
N GLY A 71 -10.79 27.26 -11.96
CA GLY A 71 -12.19 27.67 -12.11
C GLY A 71 -13.19 27.14 -11.09
N ARG A 72 -12.79 26.21 -10.19
CA ARG A 72 -13.69 25.66 -9.17
C ARG A 72 -13.44 26.15 -7.74
N GLY A 73 -12.41 26.93 -7.49
CA GLY A 73 -12.07 27.44 -6.16
C GLY A 73 -11.66 26.37 -5.13
N GLN A 74 -11.61 25.10 -5.54
CA GLN A 74 -11.25 23.96 -4.68
C GLN A 74 -10.41 22.92 -5.46
N THR A 75 -9.70 22.09 -4.73
CA THR A 75 -8.97 20.95 -5.32
C THR A 75 -9.90 19.77 -5.56
N LYS A 76 -9.60 18.96 -6.59
CA LYS A 76 -10.14 17.60 -6.73
C LYS A 76 -9.21 16.60 -6.05
N THR A 77 -9.71 15.39 -5.81
CA THR A 77 -8.92 14.30 -5.23
C THR A 77 -8.47 13.35 -6.32
N GLY A 78 -7.20 13.46 -6.71
CA GLY A 78 -6.52 12.43 -7.49
C GLY A 78 -5.97 11.31 -6.62
N ARG A 79 -5.35 10.30 -7.22
CA ARG A 79 -4.73 9.15 -6.53
C ARG A 79 -3.33 8.88 -7.04
N LEU A 80 -2.44 8.55 -6.12
CA LEU A 80 -1.18 7.88 -6.41
C LEU A 80 -1.30 6.43 -5.98
N TRP A 81 -1.18 5.54 -6.95
CA TRP A 81 -1.12 4.09 -6.77
C TRP A 81 0.32 3.67 -6.71
N VAL A 82 0.63 2.65 -5.92
CA VAL A 82 1.97 2.05 -5.89
C VAL A 82 1.86 0.54 -6.03
N CYS A 83 2.77 -0.03 -6.83
CA CYS A 83 3.07 -1.45 -6.84
C CYS A 83 4.49 -1.63 -6.32
N VAL A 84 4.68 -2.51 -5.35
CA VAL A 84 5.98 -2.77 -4.72
C VAL A 84 6.36 -4.23 -4.91
N ARG A 85 7.54 -4.46 -5.48
CA ARG A 85 8.26 -5.73 -5.42
C ARG A 85 9.23 -5.65 -4.24
N ASP A 86 9.06 -6.49 -3.24
CA ASP A 86 9.99 -6.61 -2.11
C ASP A 86 10.00 -8.05 -1.60
N ASP A 87 10.96 -8.83 -2.02
CA ASP A 87 11.12 -10.24 -1.67
C ASP A 87 12.24 -10.47 -0.64
N ARG A 88 12.78 -9.41 -0.02
CA ARG A 88 13.76 -9.52 1.08
C ARG A 88 13.25 -10.30 2.29
N PRO A 89 11.94 -10.21 2.67
CA PRO A 89 11.42 -11.01 3.78
C PRO A 89 11.49 -12.52 3.59
N ILE A 90 11.66 -13.00 2.35
CA ILE A 90 11.84 -14.42 2.02
C ILE A 90 13.30 -14.79 1.71
N GLY A 91 14.24 -13.91 2.04
CA GLY A 91 15.65 -14.13 1.81
C GLY A 91 16.12 -13.91 0.37
N SER A 92 15.30 -13.31 -0.51
CA SER A 92 15.70 -13.01 -1.88
C SER A 92 16.74 -11.89 -1.93
N SER A 93 17.70 -12.01 -2.84
CA SER A 93 18.66 -10.97 -3.21
C SER A 93 18.17 -10.05 -4.32
N ASP A 94 17.00 -10.29 -4.86
CA ASP A 94 16.41 -9.43 -5.90
C ASP A 94 16.22 -8.01 -5.39
N PRO A 95 16.69 -6.98 -6.10
CA PRO A 95 16.52 -5.59 -5.68
C PRO A 95 15.05 -5.23 -5.52
N PRO A 96 14.64 -4.64 -4.39
CA PRO A 96 13.27 -4.16 -4.23
C PRO A 96 13.01 -2.96 -5.15
N ALA A 97 11.75 -2.82 -5.58
CA ALA A 97 11.32 -1.75 -6.46
C ALA A 97 9.92 -1.25 -6.10
N ALA A 98 9.68 0.04 -6.33
CA ALA A 98 8.38 0.66 -6.16
C ALA A 98 8.01 1.43 -7.43
N TRP A 99 6.91 1.08 -8.06
CA TRP A 99 6.39 1.71 -9.26
C TRP A 99 5.08 2.43 -8.98
N TYR A 100 5.06 3.73 -9.20
CA TYR A 100 3.89 4.59 -8.94
C TYR A 100 3.18 4.95 -10.23
N GLN A 101 1.86 5.10 -10.12
CA GLN A 101 0.99 5.60 -11.18
C GLN A 101 0.03 6.65 -10.60
N TYR A 102 -0.27 7.67 -11.38
CA TYR A 102 -1.27 8.69 -11.03
C TYR A 102 -2.59 8.43 -11.74
N THR A 103 -3.70 8.77 -11.06
CA THR A 103 -5.03 8.82 -11.69
C THR A 103 -5.86 9.99 -11.16
N PRO A 104 -6.77 10.56 -11.97
CA PRO A 104 -7.56 11.72 -11.56
C PRO A 104 -8.65 11.39 -10.53
N ASP A 105 -8.95 10.11 -10.30
CA ASP A 105 -9.92 9.61 -9.32
C ASP A 105 -9.57 8.19 -8.85
N ARG A 106 -10.41 7.57 -7.99
CA ARG A 106 -10.22 6.22 -7.43
C ARG A 106 -11.04 5.14 -8.12
N LYS A 107 -11.44 5.29 -9.37
CA LYS A 107 -12.23 4.26 -10.06
C LYS A 107 -11.44 2.96 -10.27
N GLY A 108 -12.13 1.82 -10.14
CA GLY A 108 -11.51 0.50 -10.28
C GLY A 108 -10.94 0.19 -11.67
N GLU A 109 -11.36 0.93 -12.72
CA GLU A 109 -10.79 0.81 -14.06
C GLU A 109 -9.29 1.16 -14.13
N HIS A 110 -8.82 2.04 -13.24
CA HIS A 110 -7.44 2.46 -13.20
C HIS A 110 -6.48 1.33 -12.78
N PRO A 111 -6.63 0.70 -11.60
CA PRO A 111 -5.78 -0.43 -11.25
C PRO A 111 -5.95 -1.61 -12.20
N GLN A 112 -7.14 -1.83 -12.79
CA GLN A 112 -7.35 -2.84 -13.81
C GLN A 112 -6.50 -2.58 -15.05
N ARG A 113 -6.39 -1.33 -15.50
CA ARG A 113 -5.53 -0.95 -16.62
C ARG A 113 -4.05 -1.09 -16.29
N HIS A 114 -3.62 -0.65 -15.11
CA HIS A 114 -2.22 -0.72 -14.67
C HIS A 114 -1.73 -2.17 -14.57
N LEU A 115 -2.58 -3.09 -14.09
CA LEU A 115 -2.26 -4.48 -13.83
C LEU A 115 -2.79 -5.46 -14.90
N ARG A 116 -3.27 -4.97 -16.05
CA ARG A 116 -3.88 -5.82 -17.11
C ARG A 116 -2.99 -6.97 -17.58
N GLN A 117 -1.68 -6.79 -17.55
CA GLN A 117 -0.70 -7.79 -17.99
C GLN A 117 -0.08 -8.55 -16.82
N TYR A 118 -0.36 -8.16 -15.60
CA TYR A 118 0.19 -8.81 -14.43
C TYR A 118 -0.44 -10.20 -14.24
N ARG A 119 0.40 -11.15 -13.86
CA ARG A 119 0.04 -12.52 -13.51
C ARG A 119 0.79 -12.87 -12.23
N GLY A 120 0.06 -13.28 -11.20
CA GLY A 120 0.69 -13.63 -9.93
C GLY A 120 -0.15 -13.25 -8.72
N ILE A 121 0.50 -13.03 -7.60
CA ILE A 121 -0.14 -12.71 -6.33
C ILE A 121 -0.16 -11.20 -6.14
N LEU A 122 -1.35 -10.63 -5.94
CA LEU A 122 -1.54 -9.23 -5.57
C LEU A 122 -1.90 -9.16 -4.09
N GLN A 123 -1.01 -8.60 -3.31
CA GLN A 123 -1.24 -8.31 -1.90
C GLN A 123 -1.70 -6.87 -1.73
N ALA A 124 -2.94 -6.66 -1.33
CA ALA A 124 -3.56 -5.33 -1.25
C ALA A 124 -4.54 -5.22 -0.07
N ASP A 125 -5.05 -4.00 0.12
CA ASP A 125 -6.17 -3.74 1.01
C ASP A 125 -7.51 -4.29 0.46
N ALA A 126 -8.59 -4.06 1.21
CA ALA A 126 -9.93 -4.50 0.84
C ALA A 126 -10.64 -3.55 -0.14
N TYR A 127 -9.94 -2.72 -0.89
CA TYR A 127 -10.58 -1.83 -1.85
C TYR A 127 -11.32 -2.59 -2.95
N GLY A 128 -12.62 -2.33 -3.12
CA GLY A 128 -13.47 -3.04 -4.08
C GLY A 128 -13.05 -2.94 -5.55
N GLY A 129 -12.23 -1.95 -5.90
CA GLY A 129 -11.70 -1.77 -7.25
C GLY A 129 -10.74 -2.88 -7.70
N TRP A 130 -10.16 -3.66 -6.77
CA TRP A 130 -9.35 -4.84 -7.07
C TRP A 130 -10.19 -6.04 -7.54
N GLY A 131 -11.48 -6.12 -7.18
CA GLY A 131 -12.31 -7.31 -7.35
C GLY A 131 -12.35 -7.88 -8.77
N LYS A 132 -12.41 -7.02 -9.80
CA LYS A 132 -12.40 -7.48 -11.20
C LYS A 132 -11.05 -8.10 -11.62
N LEU A 133 -9.95 -7.71 -10.99
CA LEU A 133 -8.63 -8.32 -11.24
C LEU A 133 -8.60 -9.75 -10.75
N TYR A 134 -9.15 -10.00 -9.56
CA TYR A 134 -9.21 -11.35 -8.98
C TYR A 134 -10.19 -12.25 -9.75
N GLY A 135 -11.30 -11.71 -10.23
CA GLY A 135 -12.30 -12.44 -11.02
C GLY A 135 -11.79 -12.99 -12.35
N SER A 136 -10.67 -12.49 -12.87
CA SER A 136 -10.04 -12.99 -14.10
C SER A 136 -9.34 -14.35 -13.92
N GLY A 137 -9.07 -14.77 -12.69
CA GLY A 137 -8.29 -15.97 -12.36
C GLY A 137 -6.79 -15.87 -12.64
N GLN A 138 -6.33 -14.74 -13.19
CA GLN A 138 -4.91 -14.52 -13.51
C GLN A 138 -4.12 -13.90 -12.34
N ILE A 139 -4.83 -13.23 -11.45
CA ILE A 139 -4.29 -12.58 -10.28
C ILE A 139 -4.90 -13.21 -9.04
N THR A 140 -4.05 -13.73 -8.17
CA THR A 140 -4.45 -14.32 -6.91
C THR A 140 -4.48 -13.27 -5.82
N GLU A 141 -5.61 -13.12 -5.13
CA GLU A 141 -5.77 -12.19 -4.01
C GLU A 141 -4.99 -12.67 -2.78
N ALA A 142 -4.23 -11.79 -2.15
CA ALA A 142 -3.74 -11.94 -0.78
C ALA A 142 -4.13 -10.70 0.03
N ALA A 143 -4.84 -10.91 1.14
CA ALA A 143 -5.33 -9.82 1.97
C ALA A 143 -4.32 -9.43 3.06
N CYS A 144 -4.62 -8.35 3.79
CA CYS A 144 -3.74 -7.73 4.76
C CYS A 144 -4.31 -7.85 6.18
N TRP A 145 -3.60 -8.56 7.08
CA TRP A 145 -3.97 -8.67 8.48
C TRP A 145 -3.89 -7.35 9.25
N ALA A 146 -3.03 -6.42 8.84
CA ALA A 146 -3.00 -5.08 9.45
C ALA A 146 -4.32 -4.34 9.25
N HIS A 147 -4.93 -4.46 8.06
CA HIS A 147 -6.27 -3.92 7.79
C HIS A 147 -7.37 -4.68 8.53
N ALA A 148 -7.29 -6.02 8.58
CA ALA A 148 -8.25 -6.82 9.35
C ALA A 148 -8.18 -6.53 10.86
N ARG A 149 -7.00 -6.18 11.39
CA ARG A 149 -6.77 -5.80 12.79
C ARG A 149 -7.36 -4.44 13.16
N ARG A 150 -7.45 -3.49 12.22
CA ARG A 150 -7.85 -2.10 12.51
C ARG A 150 -9.23 -1.98 13.16
N PRO A 151 -10.31 -2.60 12.67
CA PRO A 151 -11.62 -2.53 13.33
C PRO A 151 -11.60 -3.08 14.77
N TRP A 152 -10.81 -4.13 15.04
CA TRP A 152 -10.63 -4.66 16.39
C TRP A 152 -9.92 -3.70 17.32
N TRP A 153 -8.94 -2.96 16.80
CA TRP A 153 -8.24 -1.94 17.56
C TRP A 153 -9.16 -0.79 17.91
N ASP A 154 -10.00 -0.34 16.99
CA ASP A 154 -10.97 0.74 17.22
C ASP A 154 -12.00 0.33 18.26
N LEU A 155 -12.52 -0.90 18.21
CA LEU A 155 -13.40 -1.48 19.22
C LEU A 155 -12.72 -1.58 20.60
N TYR A 156 -11.46 -1.96 20.64
CA TYR A 156 -10.69 -2.02 21.89
C TYR A 156 -10.52 -0.63 22.50
N LEU A 157 -10.26 0.39 21.70
CA LEU A 157 -10.18 1.77 22.17
C LEU A 157 -11.55 2.27 22.69
N SER A 158 -12.63 1.99 21.99
CA SER A 158 -13.99 2.40 22.38
C SER A 158 -14.49 1.72 23.65
N SER A 159 -13.98 0.51 23.98
CA SER A 159 -14.26 -0.18 25.24
C SER A 159 -13.44 0.35 26.45
N GLY A 160 -12.72 1.46 26.29
CA GLY A 160 -11.82 1.95 27.34
C GLY A 160 -10.57 1.10 27.54
N ARG A 161 -10.16 0.34 26.53
CA ARG A 161 -9.03 -0.60 26.57
C ARG A 161 -9.25 -1.76 27.56
N ASP A 162 -10.49 -2.23 27.62
CA ASP A 162 -10.81 -3.40 28.44
C ASP A 162 -10.13 -4.65 27.91
N GLY A 163 -9.16 -5.17 28.68
CA GLY A 163 -8.38 -6.35 28.35
C GLY A 163 -9.20 -7.65 28.33
N THR A 164 -10.41 -7.67 28.87
CA THR A 164 -11.33 -8.82 28.87
C THR A 164 -12.29 -8.81 27.69
N SER A 165 -12.35 -7.70 26.94
CA SER A 165 -13.27 -7.51 25.83
C SER A 165 -13.01 -8.52 24.68
N ILE A 166 -14.05 -8.79 23.89
CA ILE A 166 -13.93 -9.59 22.66
C ILE A 166 -12.87 -9.01 21.72
N ALA A 167 -12.78 -7.69 21.64
CA ALA A 167 -11.78 -7.00 20.84
C ALA A 167 -10.35 -7.29 21.32
N ALA A 168 -10.12 -7.29 22.63
CA ALA A 168 -8.82 -7.64 23.21
C ALA A 168 -8.45 -9.10 22.90
N GLN A 169 -9.40 -10.03 22.97
CA GLN A 169 -9.19 -11.44 22.63
C GLN A 169 -8.83 -11.61 21.15
N ALA A 170 -9.52 -10.89 20.23
CA ALA A 170 -9.20 -10.90 18.80
C ALA A 170 -7.78 -10.37 18.54
N LEU A 171 -7.42 -9.25 19.16
CA LEU A 171 -6.09 -8.65 19.05
C LEU A 171 -4.99 -9.58 19.61
N GLY A 172 -5.25 -10.30 20.69
CA GLY A 172 -4.34 -11.31 21.25
C GLY A 172 -4.05 -12.43 20.24
N ARG A 173 -5.10 -13.02 19.65
CA ARG A 173 -4.97 -14.07 18.62
C ARG A 173 -4.21 -13.57 17.38
N ILE A 174 -4.46 -12.34 16.93
CA ILE A 174 -3.71 -11.73 15.82
C ILE A 174 -2.25 -11.51 16.21
N ALA A 175 -1.97 -11.13 17.45
CA ALA A 175 -0.60 -10.93 17.93
C ALA A 175 0.21 -12.25 17.95
N GLU A 176 -0.42 -13.38 18.25
CA GLU A 176 0.21 -14.71 18.15
C GLU A 176 0.62 -15.04 16.70
N LEU A 177 -0.23 -14.74 15.72
CA LEU A 177 0.12 -14.89 14.31
C LEU A 177 1.33 -14.03 13.91
N TYR A 178 1.37 -12.77 14.37
CA TYR A 178 2.53 -11.88 14.13
C TYR A 178 3.80 -12.35 14.85
N ALA A 179 3.69 -13.02 15.99
CA ALA A 179 4.84 -13.61 16.67
C ALA A 179 5.49 -14.71 15.82
N ILE A 180 4.67 -15.58 15.22
CA ILE A 180 5.16 -16.61 14.29
C ILE A 180 5.89 -15.98 13.10
N GLU A 181 5.29 -14.96 12.47
CA GLU A 181 5.90 -14.25 11.33
C GLU A 181 7.26 -13.61 11.67
N ARG A 182 7.41 -13.10 12.88
CA ARG A 182 8.68 -12.54 13.36
C ARG A 182 9.77 -13.60 13.46
N ASP A 183 9.43 -14.81 13.93
CA ASP A 183 10.37 -15.92 14.07
C ASP A 183 10.88 -16.44 12.73
N ILE A 184 10.04 -16.44 11.71
CA ILE A 184 10.35 -17.01 10.39
C ILE A 184 10.78 -15.97 9.34
N ARG A 185 10.93 -14.71 9.74
CA ARG A 185 11.34 -13.64 8.84
C ARG A 185 12.73 -13.90 8.27
N GLY A 186 12.89 -13.73 6.95
CA GLY A 186 14.16 -13.97 6.24
C GLY A 186 14.41 -15.46 5.92
N GLN A 187 13.53 -16.35 6.33
CA GLN A 187 13.63 -17.77 5.95
C GLN A 187 13.12 -17.99 4.52
N PRO A 188 13.62 -19.04 3.83
CA PRO A 188 13.13 -19.43 2.50
C PRO A 188 11.61 -19.73 2.49
N PRO A 189 10.95 -19.59 1.33
CA PRO A 189 9.50 -19.75 1.23
C PRO A 189 8.96 -21.10 1.71
N ASP A 190 9.65 -22.20 1.42
CA ASP A 190 9.28 -23.54 1.84
C ASP A 190 9.33 -23.69 3.37
N VAL A 191 10.34 -23.16 4.01
CA VAL A 191 10.46 -23.13 5.48
C VAL A 191 9.35 -22.29 6.11
N ARG A 192 9.09 -21.12 5.55
CA ARG A 192 8.00 -20.24 6.01
C ARG A 192 6.64 -20.94 5.88
N GLN A 193 6.36 -21.56 4.74
CA GLN A 193 5.13 -22.29 4.52
C GLN A 193 4.96 -23.42 5.54
N ALA A 194 5.96 -24.27 5.73
CA ALA A 194 5.90 -25.37 6.69
C ALA A 194 5.65 -24.88 8.12
N GLN A 195 6.35 -23.83 8.56
CA GLN A 195 6.16 -23.25 9.90
C GLN A 195 4.78 -22.62 10.09
N ARG A 196 4.25 -21.94 9.08
CA ARG A 196 2.90 -21.37 9.09
C ARG A 196 1.83 -22.46 9.17
N GLN A 197 1.96 -23.51 8.36
CA GLN A 197 1.01 -24.65 8.40
C GLN A 197 1.04 -25.35 9.77
N ALA A 198 2.21 -25.55 10.36
CA ALA A 198 2.33 -26.23 11.65
C ALA A 198 1.88 -25.36 12.83
N ARG A 199 2.15 -24.05 12.81
CA ARG A 199 1.94 -23.16 13.98
C ARG A 199 0.75 -22.22 13.81
N ALA A 200 0.62 -21.56 12.64
CA ALA A 200 -0.45 -20.60 12.40
C ALA A 200 -1.76 -21.29 11.96
N GLY A 201 -1.67 -22.40 11.23
CA GLY A 201 -2.84 -23.16 10.77
C GLY A 201 -3.84 -23.51 11.86
N PRO A 202 -3.44 -24.18 12.97
CA PRO A 202 -4.31 -24.46 14.10
C PRO A 202 -4.94 -23.20 14.72
N LEU A 203 -4.15 -22.15 14.95
CA LEU A 203 -4.64 -20.87 15.51
C LEU A 203 -5.69 -20.21 14.61
N LEU A 204 -5.49 -20.28 13.30
CA LEU A 204 -6.44 -19.74 12.31
C LEU A 204 -7.74 -20.57 12.29
N GLN A 205 -7.67 -21.89 12.39
CA GLN A 205 -8.86 -22.75 12.48
C GLN A 205 -9.68 -22.44 13.73
N GLU A 206 -9.03 -22.32 14.88
CA GLU A 206 -9.68 -21.95 16.14
C GLU A 206 -10.29 -20.55 16.06
N MET A 207 -9.55 -19.58 15.48
CA MET A 207 -10.03 -18.20 15.31
C MET A 207 -11.25 -18.14 14.39
N HIS A 208 -11.25 -18.89 13.28
CA HIS A 208 -12.38 -18.96 12.36
C HIS A 208 -13.64 -19.50 13.05
N ALA A 209 -13.51 -20.63 13.77
CA ALA A 209 -14.62 -21.23 14.52
C ALA A 209 -15.17 -20.25 15.58
N TRP A 210 -14.28 -19.61 16.33
CA TRP A 210 -14.63 -18.62 17.34
C TRP A 210 -15.36 -17.40 16.73
N LEU A 211 -14.84 -16.81 15.64
CA LEU A 211 -15.50 -15.70 14.95
C LEU A 211 -16.89 -16.08 14.40
N SER A 212 -16.99 -17.28 13.83
CA SER A 212 -18.27 -17.80 13.29
C SER A 212 -19.32 -17.96 14.38
N GLN A 213 -18.94 -18.48 15.55
CA GLN A 213 -19.83 -18.60 16.71
C GLN A 213 -20.26 -17.23 17.25
N LEU A 214 -19.31 -16.28 17.33
CA LEU A 214 -19.60 -14.92 17.80
C LEU A 214 -20.57 -14.20 16.88
N LEU A 215 -20.42 -14.34 15.55
CA LEU A 215 -21.29 -13.68 14.57
C LEU A 215 -22.75 -14.06 14.79
N GLY A 216 -23.03 -15.31 15.18
CA GLY A 216 -24.38 -15.78 15.49
C GLY A 216 -24.97 -15.23 16.81
N ARG A 217 -24.15 -14.57 17.65
CA ARG A 217 -24.56 -14.09 18.98
C ARG A 217 -24.63 -12.59 19.10
N VAL A 218 -24.18 -11.85 18.09
CA VAL A 218 -24.11 -10.38 18.10
C VAL A 218 -25.13 -9.78 17.15
N SER A 219 -25.57 -8.55 17.43
CA SER A 219 -26.47 -7.83 16.52
C SER A 219 -25.78 -7.62 15.17
N ALA A 220 -26.45 -7.95 14.07
CA ALA A 220 -25.92 -7.79 12.71
C ALA A 220 -25.53 -6.35 12.35
N LYS A 221 -26.09 -5.35 13.04
CA LYS A 221 -25.80 -3.92 12.83
C LYS A 221 -24.68 -3.39 13.73
N SER A 222 -24.15 -4.21 14.65
CA SER A 222 -23.09 -3.78 15.57
C SER A 222 -21.75 -3.62 14.86
N GLU A 223 -20.90 -2.72 15.35
CA GLU A 223 -19.52 -2.58 14.90
C GLU A 223 -18.72 -3.89 15.07
N LEU A 224 -19.05 -4.66 16.12
CA LEU A 224 -18.47 -5.98 16.35
C LEU A 224 -18.82 -6.95 15.24
N ALA A 225 -20.09 -7.00 14.78
CA ALA A 225 -20.49 -7.82 13.64
C ALA A 225 -19.80 -7.39 12.35
N GLN A 226 -19.57 -6.10 12.16
CA GLN A 226 -18.82 -5.57 11.00
C GLN A 226 -17.35 -6.01 11.03
N ALA A 227 -16.68 -5.94 12.19
CA ALA A 227 -15.30 -6.40 12.35
C ALA A 227 -15.14 -7.90 12.09
N ILE A 228 -16.08 -8.71 12.62
CA ILE A 228 -16.15 -10.17 12.36
C ILE A 228 -16.40 -10.43 10.87
N GLY A 229 -17.39 -9.79 10.30
CA GLY A 229 -17.78 -9.92 8.89
C GLY A 229 -16.65 -9.58 7.94
N TYR A 230 -15.91 -8.50 8.21
CA TYR A 230 -14.71 -8.13 7.44
C TYR A 230 -13.70 -9.28 7.39
N SER A 231 -13.41 -9.89 8.53
CA SER A 231 -12.46 -11.00 8.61
C SER A 231 -12.97 -12.27 7.92
N LEU A 232 -14.22 -12.68 8.20
CA LEU A 232 -14.78 -13.92 7.65
C LEU A 232 -15.00 -13.87 6.14
N THR A 233 -15.48 -12.75 5.59
CA THR A 233 -15.69 -12.60 4.14
C THR A 233 -14.40 -12.65 3.34
N ARG A 234 -13.26 -12.36 3.95
CA ARG A 234 -11.93 -12.38 3.33
C ARG A 234 -11.05 -13.51 3.86
N TRP A 235 -11.63 -14.46 4.58
CA TRP A 235 -10.86 -15.46 5.30
C TRP A 235 -9.86 -16.20 4.42
N GLN A 236 -10.30 -16.65 3.25
CA GLN A 236 -9.44 -17.35 2.29
C GLN A 236 -8.25 -16.49 1.85
N ALA A 237 -8.47 -15.21 1.55
CA ALA A 237 -7.41 -14.29 1.16
C ALA A 237 -6.49 -13.93 2.33
N LEU A 238 -7.01 -13.83 3.57
CA LEU A 238 -6.24 -13.59 4.79
C LEU A 238 -5.38 -14.79 5.19
N THR A 239 -5.81 -16.02 4.92
CA THR A 239 -5.07 -17.23 5.31
C THR A 239 -4.14 -17.75 4.23
N ARG A 240 -4.22 -17.24 3.00
CA ARG A 240 -3.44 -17.68 1.86
C ARG A 240 -1.91 -17.63 2.07
N TYR A 241 -1.43 -16.75 2.96
CA TYR A 241 -0.01 -16.71 3.30
C TYR A 241 0.51 -18.00 3.95
N CYS A 242 -0.39 -18.85 4.46
CA CYS A 242 -0.03 -20.18 4.95
C CYS A 242 0.16 -21.21 3.83
N ASP A 243 -0.43 -20.95 2.65
CA ASP A 243 -0.36 -21.87 1.50
C ASP A 243 0.83 -21.54 0.58
N ASP A 244 1.37 -20.33 0.68
CA ASP A 244 2.51 -19.88 -0.12
C ASP A 244 3.47 -19.04 0.74
N GLY A 245 4.66 -19.56 0.97
CA GLY A 245 5.68 -18.91 1.80
C GLY A 245 6.19 -17.57 1.27
N ARG A 246 5.93 -17.23 0.00
CA ARG A 246 6.28 -15.94 -0.60
C ARG A 246 5.36 -14.81 -0.13
N ILE A 247 4.12 -15.12 0.25
CA ILE A 247 3.12 -14.13 0.68
C ILE A 247 3.50 -13.58 2.05
N GLU A 248 3.35 -12.27 2.25
CA GLU A 248 3.45 -11.65 3.57
C GLU A 248 2.08 -11.71 4.30
N MET A 249 2.10 -11.64 5.61
CA MET A 249 0.88 -11.56 6.41
C MET A 249 0.17 -10.21 6.23
N ASP A 250 0.91 -9.15 5.90
CA ASP A 250 0.40 -7.79 5.74
C ASP A 250 0.90 -7.09 4.47
N ASN A 251 0.30 -5.92 4.18
CA ASN A 251 0.64 -5.07 3.03
C ASN A 251 1.59 -3.92 3.39
N ASN A 252 2.33 -4.03 4.47
CA ASN A 252 3.18 -2.94 4.98
C ASN A 252 4.25 -2.46 4.00
N ALA A 253 4.64 -3.26 3.00
CA ALA A 253 5.59 -2.83 1.96
C ALA A 253 5.02 -1.67 1.14
N ALA A 254 3.76 -1.77 0.68
CA ALA A 254 3.09 -0.69 -0.05
C ALA A 254 2.80 0.52 0.86
N GLU A 255 2.35 0.28 2.10
CA GLU A 255 2.10 1.36 3.06
C GLU A 255 3.36 2.17 3.36
N ARG A 256 4.52 1.50 3.55
CA ARG A 256 5.82 2.18 3.74
C ARG A 256 6.22 2.99 2.52
N ALA A 257 6.00 2.48 1.31
CA ALA A 257 6.30 3.20 0.08
C ALA A 257 5.47 4.51 -0.01
N LEU A 258 4.19 4.47 0.35
CA LEU A 258 3.31 5.66 0.34
C LEU A 258 3.65 6.71 1.41
N ARG A 259 4.44 6.36 2.44
CA ARG A 259 4.81 7.29 3.52
C ARG A 259 5.51 8.55 2.99
N GLY A 260 6.40 8.42 1.99
CA GLY A 260 7.06 9.57 1.37
C GLY A 260 6.08 10.55 0.72
N VAL A 261 5.03 10.04 0.08
CA VAL A 261 3.96 10.87 -0.49
C VAL A 261 3.16 11.55 0.62
N ALA A 262 2.83 10.82 1.68
CA ALA A 262 2.07 11.34 2.81
C ALA A 262 2.82 12.48 3.53
N LEU A 263 4.13 12.37 3.72
CA LEU A 263 4.98 13.44 4.26
C LEU A 263 5.04 14.64 3.32
N GLY A 264 5.17 14.40 2.01
CA GLY A 264 5.18 15.46 1.00
C GLY A 264 3.90 16.31 1.03
N ARG A 265 2.74 15.68 1.20
CA ARG A 265 1.44 16.38 1.29
C ARG A 265 1.36 17.39 2.44
N GLY A 266 2.09 17.18 3.51
CA GLY A 266 2.19 18.14 4.62
C GLY A 266 2.96 19.41 4.24
N ASN A 267 3.76 19.39 3.18
CA ASN A 267 4.60 20.50 2.74
C ASN A 267 4.08 21.24 1.51
N TYR A 268 3.37 20.54 0.61
CA TYR A 268 2.67 21.15 -0.51
C TYR A 268 1.16 20.88 -0.38
N LEU A 269 0.33 21.89 -0.54
CA LEU A 269 -1.11 21.79 -0.30
C LEU A 269 -1.83 20.98 -1.39
N PHE A 270 -1.31 21.01 -2.63
CA PHE A 270 -1.89 20.32 -3.79
C PHE A 270 -0.86 20.14 -4.91
N MET A 271 -1.17 19.24 -5.84
CA MET A 271 -0.50 19.16 -7.14
C MET A 271 -1.10 20.21 -8.08
N GLY A 272 -0.27 20.86 -8.90
CA GLY A 272 -0.72 21.96 -9.77
C GLY A 272 -1.65 21.52 -10.93
N SER A 273 -1.60 20.25 -11.33
CA SER A 273 -2.40 19.66 -12.41
C SER A 273 -2.34 18.14 -12.38
N ASP A 274 -3.13 17.47 -13.23
CA ASP A 274 -3.02 16.01 -13.46
C ASP A 274 -1.63 15.64 -13.99
N ALA A 275 -1.09 16.37 -14.96
CA ALA A 275 0.27 16.19 -15.44
C ALA A 275 1.33 16.35 -14.31
N GLY A 276 1.07 17.23 -13.32
CA GLY A 276 1.89 17.32 -12.11
C GLY A 276 1.79 16.06 -11.24
N GLY A 277 0.65 15.39 -11.23
CA GLY A 277 0.45 14.11 -10.57
C GLY A 277 1.19 12.97 -11.28
N GLU A 278 1.15 12.92 -12.62
CA GLU A 278 1.87 11.95 -13.45
C GLU A 278 3.38 12.06 -13.26
N ARG A 279 3.93 13.28 -13.34
CA ARG A 279 5.35 13.53 -13.05
C ARG A 279 5.74 13.14 -11.62
N ALA A 280 4.87 13.40 -10.65
CA ALA A 280 5.14 12.98 -9.28
C ALA A 280 5.20 11.46 -9.15
N ALA A 281 4.31 10.72 -9.81
CA ALA A 281 4.33 9.26 -9.83
C ALA A 281 5.62 8.71 -10.43
N ALA A 282 6.06 9.26 -11.57
CA ALA A 282 7.29 8.86 -12.23
C ALA A 282 8.53 9.10 -11.31
N ILE A 283 8.65 10.30 -10.77
CA ILE A 283 9.81 10.65 -9.92
C ILE A 283 9.77 9.87 -8.59
N TYR A 284 8.60 9.68 -7.96
CA TYR A 284 8.49 8.84 -6.76
C TYR A 284 8.87 7.38 -7.04
N SER A 285 8.62 6.85 -8.23
CA SER A 285 9.05 5.50 -8.62
C SER A 285 10.57 5.36 -8.49
N LEU A 286 11.33 6.32 -9.02
CA LEU A 286 12.78 6.32 -8.96
C LEU A 286 13.30 6.58 -7.54
N VAL A 287 12.79 7.62 -6.89
CA VAL A 287 13.24 8.04 -5.56
C VAL A 287 12.97 6.96 -4.50
N GLN A 288 11.77 6.39 -4.50
CA GLN A 288 11.44 5.37 -3.51
C GLN A 288 12.16 4.05 -3.79
N THR A 289 12.36 3.69 -5.05
CA THR A 289 13.19 2.53 -5.40
C THR A 289 14.63 2.73 -4.93
N ALA A 290 15.22 3.90 -5.15
CA ALA A 290 16.57 4.20 -4.65
C ALA A 290 16.67 4.14 -3.12
N LYS A 291 15.61 4.54 -2.38
CA LYS A 291 15.58 4.45 -0.92
C LYS A 291 15.39 3.01 -0.39
N LEU A 292 14.90 2.10 -1.22
CA LEU A 292 14.73 0.69 -0.84
C LEU A 292 16.04 -0.09 -0.97
N ASN A 293 16.95 0.38 -1.83
CA ASN A 293 18.26 -0.22 -2.12
C ASN A 293 19.41 0.56 -1.48
#